data_afb94f38b41bafb6d243f24d802cd0c6
#
_entry.id   afb94f38b41bafb6d243f24d802cd0c6
#
_cell.length_a   1.000
_cell.length_b   1.000
_cell.length_c   1.000
_cell.angle_alpha   90.00
_cell.angle_beta   90.00
_cell.angle_gamma   90.00
#
_symmetry.space_group_name_H-M   'P 1'
#
loop_
_entity.id
_entity.type
_entity.pdbx_description
1 polymer ?
#
loop_
_entity_poly.entity_id
_entity_poly.type
_entity_poly.pdbx_seq_one_letter_code
_entity_poly.pdbx_strand_id
1 'polypeptide(L)'
;MKKYILWLIVFIGCTAISFGQAIGSWKAYPALQISTYNIPVGHKIYSLCNGNLFSYNTEDTEVYVFDRLNGLHDTKIQFIRYSSASQKLILVYENGNIDLIYPDNEVVNMKQLKDKNYPNLVINNVSVANEKAYICTNFGIVVVNMDKEEFEATYDL
;
A
#
# COMPACT_ATOMS: atom_id res chain seq x y z
N MET A 1 -59.01 -22.01 -6.20
CA MET A 1 -57.73 -22.47 -6.76
C MET A 1 -56.84 -21.32 -7.28
N LYS A 2 -57.32 -20.38 -8.07
CA LYS A 2 -56.49 -19.25 -8.58
C LYS A 2 -55.82 -18.36 -7.52
N LYS A 3 -56.47 -18.11 -6.38
CA LYS A 3 -55.92 -17.31 -5.26
C LYS A 3 -54.71 -17.95 -4.58
N TYR A 4 -54.67 -19.25 -4.44
CA TYR A 4 -53.56 -19.97 -3.80
C TYR A 4 -52.33 -20.06 -4.73
N ILE A 5 -52.55 -20.10 -6.04
CA ILE A 5 -51.46 -20.08 -7.04
C ILE A 5 -50.77 -18.71 -6.99
N LEU A 6 -51.49 -17.61 -6.86
CA LEU A 6 -50.90 -16.27 -6.73
C LEU A 6 -50.06 -16.12 -5.47
N TRP A 7 -50.51 -16.64 -4.33
CA TRP A 7 -49.73 -16.67 -3.09
C TRP A 7 -48.49 -17.52 -3.16
N LEU A 8 -48.54 -18.66 -3.87
CA LEU A 8 -47.39 -19.53 -4.09
C LEU A 8 -46.32 -18.82 -4.94
N ILE A 9 -46.71 -18.09 -5.98
CA ILE A 9 -45.77 -17.33 -6.83
C ILE A 9 -45.11 -16.19 -6.05
N VAL A 10 -45.83 -15.48 -5.19
CA VAL A 10 -45.28 -14.43 -4.33
C VAL A 10 -44.28 -15.02 -3.31
N PHE A 11 -44.59 -16.19 -2.74
CA PHE A 11 -43.70 -16.87 -1.78
C PHE A 11 -42.40 -17.38 -2.43
N ILE A 12 -42.45 -17.88 -3.65
CA ILE A 12 -41.27 -18.31 -4.42
C ILE A 12 -40.43 -17.11 -4.88
N GLY A 13 -41.06 -15.96 -5.17
CA GLY A 13 -40.37 -14.73 -5.56
C GLY A 13 -39.58 -14.05 -4.42
N CYS A 14 -39.89 -14.35 -3.15
CA CYS A 14 -39.16 -13.78 -1.99
C CYS A 14 -37.94 -14.59 -1.54
N THR A 15 -37.65 -15.74 -2.14
CA THR A 15 -36.56 -16.62 -1.68
C THR A 15 -35.24 -16.44 -2.38
N ALA A 16 -35.03 -15.40 -3.16
CA ALA A 16 -33.77 -15.25 -3.88
C ALA A 16 -33.34 -13.79 -3.89
N ILE A 17 -32.46 -13.45 -3.02
CA ILE A 17 -31.18 -12.83 -3.32
C ILE A 17 -30.42 -12.74 -1.99
N SER A 18 -29.95 -13.87 -1.51
CA SER A 18 -28.84 -13.86 -0.57
C SER A 18 -27.58 -13.69 -1.39
N PHE A 19 -27.05 -12.48 -1.48
CA PHE A 19 -25.66 -12.28 -1.89
C PHE A 19 -24.78 -12.79 -0.75
N GLY A 20 -24.57 -14.11 -0.71
CA GLY A 20 -23.54 -14.67 0.12
C GLY A 20 -22.20 -14.13 -0.34
N GLN A 21 -21.41 -13.53 0.56
CA GLN A 21 -20.01 -13.24 0.26
C GLN A 21 -19.36 -14.54 -0.21
N ALA A 22 -18.58 -14.45 -1.30
CA ALA A 22 -17.84 -15.59 -1.81
C ALA A 22 -17.01 -16.20 -0.66
N ILE A 23 -17.18 -17.49 -0.40
CA ILE A 23 -16.41 -18.23 0.61
C ILE A 23 -14.93 -18.10 0.21
N GLY A 24 -14.11 -17.50 1.10
CA GLY A 24 -12.68 -17.27 0.85
C GLY A 24 -12.29 -15.84 0.48
N SER A 25 -13.22 -14.87 0.47
CA SER A 25 -12.86 -13.46 0.37
C SER A 25 -12.35 -12.96 1.73
N TRP A 26 -11.04 -12.71 1.83
CA TRP A 26 -10.42 -12.11 3.00
C TRP A 26 -10.37 -10.58 2.81
N LYS A 27 -10.78 -9.84 3.84
CA LYS A 27 -10.65 -8.38 3.89
C LYS A 27 -9.86 -8.00 5.13
N ALA A 28 -8.77 -7.25 4.94
CA ALA A 28 -8.01 -6.70 6.04
C ALA A 28 -8.74 -5.48 6.63
N TYR A 29 -8.75 -5.39 7.96
CA TYR A 29 -9.28 -4.23 8.70
C TYR A 29 -8.18 -3.68 9.60
N PRO A 30 -7.23 -2.90 9.06
CA PRO A 30 -6.16 -2.32 9.86
C PRO A 30 -6.70 -1.27 10.83
N ALA A 31 -6.04 -1.12 11.98
CA ALA A 31 -6.35 -0.07 12.94
C ALA A 31 -5.81 1.28 12.43
N LEU A 32 -6.65 2.10 11.83
CA LEU A 32 -6.31 3.41 11.28
C LEU A 32 -6.55 4.52 12.32
N GLN A 33 -5.80 4.52 13.43
CA GLN A 33 -6.04 5.46 14.54
C GLN A 33 -5.13 6.70 14.51
N ILE A 34 -3.87 6.53 14.16
CA ILE A 34 -2.88 7.61 14.19
C ILE A 34 -2.16 7.65 12.85
N SER A 35 -2.35 8.74 12.11
CA SER A 35 -1.61 9.00 10.87
C SER A 35 -0.26 9.64 11.20
N THR A 36 0.81 9.05 10.68
CA THR A 36 2.18 9.58 10.79
C THR A 36 2.60 10.39 9.56
N TYR A 37 2.06 10.03 8.39
CA TYR A 37 2.34 10.71 7.12
C TYR A 37 1.06 10.83 6.31
N ASN A 38 0.87 11.99 5.67
CA ASN A 38 -0.17 12.24 4.69
C ASN A 38 0.48 12.88 3.46
N ILE A 39 0.38 12.22 2.31
CA ILE A 39 0.99 12.67 1.05
C ILE A 39 -0.11 12.86 0.01
N PRO A 40 -0.44 14.10 -0.36
CA PRO A 40 -1.37 14.37 -1.45
C PRO A 40 -0.68 14.13 -2.80
N VAL A 41 -1.36 13.39 -3.69
CA VAL A 41 -0.91 13.11 -5.06
C VAL A 41 -2.12 13.21 -5.98
N GLY A 42 -2.27 14.30 -6.69
CA GLY A 42 -3.47 14.58 -7.50
C GLY A 42 -4.73 14.55 -6.64
N HIS A 43 -5.65 13.66 -6.98
CA HIS A 43 -6.92 13.48 -6.24
C HIS A 43 -6.84 12.41 -5.13
N LYS A 44 -5.68 11.76 -4.96
CA LYS A 44 -5.45 10.77 -3.90
C LYS A 44 -4.65 11.38 -2.75
N ILE A 45 -5.01 11.01 -1.52
CA ILE A 45 -4.22 11.28 -0.33
C ILE A 45 -3.77 9.93 0.21
N TYR A 46 -2.46 9.66 0.15
CA TYR A 46 -1.87 8.48 0.77
C TYR A 46 -1.58 8.75 2.23
N SER A 47 -2.02 7.84 3.09
CA SER A 47 -1.91 8.01 4.55
C SER A 47 -1.29 6.78 5.18
N LEU A 48 -0.23 7.00 5.97
CA LEU A 48 0.41 5.94 6.75
C LEU A 48 -0.09 6.00 8.19
N CYS A 49 -0.75 4.92 8.63
CA CYS A 49 -1.29 4.79 9.98
C CYS A 49 -0.79 3.50 10.64
N ASN A 50 -0.04 3.62 11.71
CA ASN A 50 0.48 2.46 12.48
C ASN A 50 1.17 1.42 11.59
N GLY A 51 1.96 1.85 10.61
CA GLY A 51 2.66 0.96 9.67
C GLY A 51 1.76 0.35 8.57
N ASN A 52 0.50 0.79 8.45
CA ASN A 52 -0.42 0.40 7.40
C ASN A 52 -0.69 1.58 6.47
N LEU A 53 -0.78 1.30 5.17
CA LEU A 53 -1.02 2.30 4.14
C LEU A 53 -2.46 2.21 3.64
N PHE A 54 -3.09 3.37 3.47
CA PHE A 54 -4.31 3.51 2.70
C PHE A 54 -4.26 4.76 1.82
N SER A 55 -5.07 4.82 0.79
CA SER A 55 -5.34 6.04 0.04
C SER A 55 -6.81 6.41 0.11
N TYR A 56 -7.07 7.70 0.15
CA TYR A 56 -8.39 8.31 0.04
C TYR A 56 -8.46 9.10 -1.26
N ASN A 57 -9.44 8.80 -2.10
CA ASN A 57 -9.69 9.57 -3.31
C ASN A 57 -10.72 10.67 -3.01
N THR A 58 -10.37 11.91 -3.29
CA THR A 58 -11.20 13.09 -2.98
C THR A 58 -12.34 13.31 -3.97
N GLU A 59 -12.33 12.66 -5.15
CA GLU A 59 -13.38 12.79 -6.17
C GLU A 59 -14.57 11.88 -5.89
N ASP A 60 -14.32 10.62 -5.60
CA ASP A 60 -15.35 9.60 -5.39
C ASP A 60 -15.50 9.15 -3.95
N THR A 61 -14.66 9.71 -3.04
CA THR A 61 -14.62 9.37 -1.60
C THR A 61 -14.24 7.92 -1.30
N GLU A 62 -13.64 7.21 -2.26
CA GLU A 62 -13.23 5.83 -2.10
C GLU A 62 -11.97 5.72 -1.24
N VAL A 63 -11.97 4.72 -0.34
CA VAL A 63 -10.80 4.35 0.46
C VAL A 63 -10.24 3.04 -0.05
N TYR A 64 -8.97 3.05 -0.46
CA TYR A 64 -8.23 1.86 -0.84
C TYR A 64 -7.19 1.53 0.24
N VAL A 65 -7.24 0.30 0.77
CA VAL A 65 -6.29 -0.19 1.77
C VAL A 65 -5.24 -1.04 1.07
N PHE A 66 -3.98 -0.68 1.25
CA PHE A 66 -2.84 -1.45 0.75
C PHE A 66 -2.42 -2.48 1.81
N ASP A 67 -2.42 -3.74 1.43
CA ASP A 67 -1.98 -4.84 2.28
C ASP A 67 -1.33 -5.96 1.46
N ARG A 68 -0.92 -7.04 2.15
CA ARG A 68 -0.28 -8.17 1.47
C ARG A 68 -1.23 -8.98 0.58
N LEU A 69 -2.53 -8.84 0.73
CA LEU A 69 -3.52 -9.53 -0.12
C LEU A 69 -3.67 -8.81 -1.47
N ASN A 70 -3.37 -7.51 -1.49
CA ASN A 70 -3.49 -6.67 -2.68
C ASN A 70 -2.16 -6.03 -3.12
N GLY A 71 -1.05 -6.72 -2.90
CA GLY A 71 0.22 -6.47 -3.58
C GLY A 71 1.40 -6.04 -2.73
N LEU A 72 1.23 -5.61 -1.47
CA LEU A 72 2.38 -5.29 -0.64
C LEU A 72 3.21 -6.54 -0.32
N HIS A 73 4.54 -6.38 -0.29
CA HIS A 73 5.47 -7.50 -0.09
C HIS A 73 5.89 -7.69 1.36
N ASP A 74 5.58 -6.70 2.23
CA ASP A 74 5.93 -6.79 3.65
C ASP A 74 4.89 -6.08 4.55
N THR A 75 5.18 -6.01 5.84
CA THR A 75 4.39 -5.34 6.88
C THR A 75 5.25 -4.32 7.61
N LYS A 76 4.65 -3.44 8.42
CA LYS A 76 5.34 -2.41 9.22
C LYS A 76 6.10 -1.41 8.33
N ILE A 77 5.35 -0.70 7.49
CA ILE A 77 5.88 0.42 6.73
C ILE A 77 6.35 1.50 7.72
N GLN A 78 7.60 1.93 7.60
CA GLN A 78 8.19 2.96 8.45
C GLN A 78 8.14 4.34 7.80
N PHE A 79 8.39 4.41 6.49
CA PHE A 79 8.38 5.66 5.73
C PHE A 79 7.64 5.51 4.41
N ILE A 80 6.96 6.59 4.03
CA ILE A 80 6.41 6.77 2.69
C ILE A 80 6.89 8.10 2.12
N ARG A 81 7.22 8.16 0.83
CA ARG A 81 7.55 9.39 0.09
C ARG A 81 7.05 9.29 -1.35
N TYR A 82 6.80 10.41 -1.96
CA TYR A 82 6.35 10.47 -3.35
C TYR A 82 7.37 11.21 -4.21
N SER A 83 7.65 10.66 -5.39
CA SER A 83 8.42 11.33 -6.44
C SER A 83 7.47 11.82 -7.53
N SER A 84 7.39 13.12 -7.72
CA SER A 84 6.64 13.68 -8.85
C SER A 84 7.34 13.46 -10.20
N ALA A 85 8.65 13.25 -10.22
CA ALA A 85 9.41 12.97 -11.43
C ALA A 85 9.13 11.56 -11.97
N SER A 86 9.18 10.53 -11.11
CA SER A 86 8.86 9.15 -11.49
C SER A 86 7.40 8.77 -11.33
N GLN A 87 6.57 9.68 -10.74
CA GLN A 87 5.16 9.44 -10.41
C GLN A 87 4.91 8.19 -9.57
N LYS A 88 5.86 7.83 -8.70
CA LYS A 88 5.80 6.65 -7.85
C LYS A 88 5.85 7.03 -6.39
N LEU A 89 5.15 6.26 -5.55
CA LEU A 89 5.26 6.30 -4.11
C LEU A 89 6.26 5.22 -3.67
N ILE A 90 7.27 5.58 -2.88
CA ILE A 90 8.17 4.63 -2.24
C ILE A 90 7.69 4.32 -0.82
N LEU A 91 7.63 3.04 -0.50
CA LEU A 91 7.41 2.51 0.83
C LEU A 91 8.71 1.89 1.32
N VAL A 92 9.15 2.27 2.51
CA VAL A 92 10.33 1.68 3.14
C VAL A 92 9.88 1.00 4.44
N TYR A 93 10.14 -0.30 4.54
CA TYR A 93 9.75 -1.12 5.67
C TYR A 93 10.85 -1.15 6.73
N GLU A 94 10.46 -1.43 7.98
CA GLU A 94 11.37 -1.52 9.13
C GLU A 94 12.54 -2.48 8.90
N ASN A 95 12.33 -3.55 8.14
CA ASN A 95 13.34 -4.57 7.81
C ASN A 95 14.20 -4.25 6.58
N GLY A 96 14.08 -3.07 5.99
CA GLY A 96 14.81 -2.65 4.80
C GLY A 96 14.22 -3.14 3.47
N ASN A 97 13.06 -3.82 3.48
CA ASN A 97 12.34 -4.07 2.25
C ASN A 97 11.80 -2.75 1.67
N ILE A 98 11.60 -2.68 0.37
CA ILE A 98 11.11 -1.49 -0.32
C ILE A 98 10.06 -1.91 -1.34
N ASP A 99 8.93 -1.21 -1.35
CA ASP A 99 7.95 -1.29 -2.43
C ASP A 99 7.82 0.07 -3.13
N LEU A 100 7.69 0.04 -4.44
CA LEU A 100 7.30 1.17 -5.26
C LEU A 100 5.86 0.98 -5.72
N ILE A 101 5.00 1.97 -5.47
CA ILE A 101 3.61 1.95 -5.91
C ILE A 101 3.44 2.91 -7.08
N TYR A 102 2.89 2.39 -8.16
CA TYR A 102 2.52 3.13 -9.36
C TYR A 102 1.14 3.83 -9.22
N PRO A 103 0.81 4.79 -10.10
CA PRO A 103 -0.47 5.51 -10.05
C PRO A 103 -1.71 4.61 -10.15
N ASP A 104 -1.60 3.45 -10.84
CA ASP A 104 -2.63 2.44 -11.00
C ASP A 104 -2.69 1.41 -9.86
N ASN A 105 -1.89 1.63 -8.79
CA ASN A 105 -1.73 0.79 -7.61
C ASN A 105 -0.94 -0.53 -7.88
N GLU A 106 -0.28 -0.69 -9.04
CA GLU A 106 0.71 -1.75 -9.21
C GLU A 106 1.87 -1.56 -8.21
N VAL A 107 2.40 -2.67 -7.71
CA VAL A 107 3.46 -2.67 -6.69
C VAL A 107 4.67 -3.44 -7.19
N VAL A 108 5.82 -2.80 -7.23
CA VAL A 108 7.12 -3.42 -7.56
C VAL A 108 7.97 -3.50 -6.32
N ASN A 109 8.51 -4.69 -6.02
CA ASN A 109 9.34 -4.94 -4.85
C ASN A 109 10.83 -4.84 -5.14
N MET A 110 11.54 -4.15 -4.26
CA MET A 110 12.98 -3.98 -4.28
C MET A 110 13.59 -4.46 -2.96
N LYS A 111 14.02 -5.71 -2.91
CA LYS A 111 14.46 -6.38 -1.67
C LYS A 111 15.97 -6.37 -1.41
N GLN A 112 16.77 -5.73 -2.28
CA GLN A 112 18.23 -5.80 -2.24
C GLN A 112 18.81 -5.31 -0.90
N LEU A 113 18.23 -4.27 -0.27
CA LEU A 113 18.68 -3.78 1.03
C LEU A 113 18.35 -4.78 2.15
N LYS A 114 17.16 -5.37 2.11
CA LYS A 114 16.74 -6.45 3.02
C LYS A 114 17.61 -7.68 2.87
N ASP A 115 17.89 -8.11 1.62
CA ASP A 115 18.65 -9.33 1.31
C ASP A 115 20.12 -9.23 1.74
N LYS A 116 20.69 -8.01 1.83
CA LYS A 116 22.03 -7.80 2.36
C LYS A 116 22.13 -8.11 3.86
N ASN A 117 21.02 -8.18 4.56
CA ASN A 117 20.90 -8.57 5.96
C ASN A 117 21.90 -7.85 6.88
N TYR A 118 21.94 -6.53 6.79
CA TYR A 118 22.80 -5.71 7.66
C TYR A 118 22.44 -5.94 9.12
N PRO A 119 23.42 -6.28 10.00
CA PRO A 119 23.16 -6.48 11.40
C PRO A 119 22.70 -5.14 12.03
N ASN A 120 21.60 -5.20 12.77
CA ASN A 120 21.01 -4.03 13.45
C ASN A 120 20.67 -2.87 12.49
N LEU A 121 20.14 -3.18 11.31
CA LEU A 121 19.67 -2.16 10.37
C LEU A 121 18.69 -1.21 11.05
N VAL A 122 18.99 0.08 11.01
CA VAL A 122 18.08 1.16 11.43
C VAL A 122 17.93 2.12 10.26
N ILE A 123 16.69 2.39 9.88
CA ILE A 123 16.38 3.39 8.87
C ILE A 123 15.95 4.65 9.62
N ASN A 124 16.76 5.71 9.49
CA ASN A 124 16.57 6.96 10.22
C ASN A 124 15.64 7.93 9.49
N ASN A 125 15.73 7.98 8.16
CA ASN A 125 14.91 8.86 7.33
C ASN A 125 14.91 8.42 5.87
N VAL A 126 13.92 8.89 5.13
CA VAL A 126 13.83 8.76 3.67
C VAL A 126 13.50 10.12 3.07
N SER A 127 14.29 10.55 2.10
CA SER A 127 14.06 11.78 1.33
C SER A 127 14.02 11.46 -0.15
N VAL A 128 13.25 12.23 -0.92
CA VAL A 128 13.16 12.08 -2.38
C VAL A 128 13.56 13.38 -3.03
N ALA A 129 14.40 13.30 -4.06
CA ALA A 129 14.75 14.40 -4.93
C ALA A 129 14.75 13.90 -6.38
N ASN A 130 13.91 14.51 -7.21
CA ASN A 130 13.62 14.07 -8.58
C ASN A 130 13.19 12.58 -8.61
N GLU A 131 13.86 11.76 -9.40
CA GLU A 131 13.61 10.31 -9.53
C GLU A 131 14.32 9.46 -8.47
N LYS A 132 15.06 10.06 -7.53
CA LYS A 132 15.90 9.34 -6.56
C LYS A 132 15.36 9.43 -5.14
N ALA A 133 15.36 8.30 -4.46
CA ALA A 133 15.13 8.21 -3.03
C ALA A 133 16.45 7.97 -2.29
N TYR A 134 16.67 8.74 -1.24
CA TYR A 134 17.83 8.69 -0.35
C TYR A 134 17.39 8.11 0.98
N ILE A 135 17.82 6.90 1.28
CA ILE A 135 17.48 6.18 2.50
C ILE A 135 18.65 6.33 3.48
N CYS A 136 18.47 7.13 4.51
CA CYS A 136 19.45 7.34 5.57
C CYS A 136 19.38 6.19 6.57
N THR A 137 20.46 5.46 6.70
CA THR A 137 20.60 4.32 7.62
C THR A 137 21.64 4.59 8.70
N ASN A 138 21.78 3.68 9.65
CA ASN A 138 22.81 3.74 10.67
C ASN A 138 24.22 3.43 10.14
N PHE A 139 24.38 2.98 8.91
CA PHE A 139 25.68 2.72 8.28
C PHE A 139 25.99 3.66 7.11
N GLY A 140 25.03 4.47 6.66
CA GLY A 140 25.25 5.40 5.55
C GLY A 140 23.97 5.74 4.79
N ILE A 141 24.11 6.14 3.54
CA ILE A 141 23.00 6.54 2.67
C ILE A 141 22.90 5.56 1.50
N VAL A 142 21.75 4.95 1.37
CA VAL A 142 21.41 4.10 0.22
C VAL A 142 20.58 4.92 -0.77
N VAL A 143 20.98 4.92 -2.05
CA VAL A 143 20.31 5.63 -3.13
C VAL A 143 19.56 4.65 -4.02
N VAL A 144 18.28 4.89 -4.18
CA VAL A 144 17.39 4.13 -5.04
C VAL A 144 16.92 5.02 -6.19
N ASN A 145 17.11 4.59 -7.42
CA ASN A 145 16.49 5.21 -8.57
C ASN A 145 15.10 4.63 -8.76
N MET A 146 14.08 5.45 -8.50
CA MET A 146 12.68 5.03 -8.54
C MET A 146 12.16 4.85 -9.97
N ASP A 147 12.78 5.52 -10.94
CA ASP A 147 12.39 5.42 -12.35
C ASP A 147 12.89 4.12 -12.97
N LYS A 148 14.16 3.80 -12.73
CA LYS A 148 14.83 2.58 -13.19
C LYS A 148 14.60 1.36 -12.30
N GLU A 149 14.04 1.56 -11.10
CA GLU A 149 13.77 0.50 -10.10
C GLU A 149 15.03 -0.26 -9.69
N GLU A 150 16.10 0.49 -9.46
CA GLU A 150 17.39 -0.09 -9.11
C GLU A 150 18.06 0.64 -7.93
N PHE A 151 18.89 -0.10 -7.21
CA PHE A 151 19.81 0.49 -6.24
C PHE A 151 20.99 1.08 -6.98
N GLU A 152 21.16 2.40 -6.91
CA GLU A 152 22.17 3.12 -7.68
C GLU A 152 23.52 3.20 -6.94
N ALA A 153 23.48 3.49 -5.65
CA ALA A 153 24.68 3.68 -4.84
C ALA A 153 24.44 3.40 -3.35
N THR A 154 25.52 3.13 -2.63
CA THR A 154 25.55 3.14 -1.17
C THR A 154 26.77 3.97 -0.76
N TYR A 155 26.56 4.99 0.07
CA TYR A 155 27.60 5.84 0.64
C TYR A 155 27.73 5.48 2.12
N ASP A 156 28.74 4.69 2.45
CA ASP A 156 29.02 4.27 3.83
C ASP A 156 29.67 5.42 4.60
N LEU A 157 29.41 5.49 5.92
CA LEU A 157 29.98 6.47 6.86
C LEU A 157 31.28 5.96 7.45
#